data_4b8cf1d37310a019a48335a3d5fa8ca5
#
_entry.id   4b8cf1d37310a019a48335a3d5fa8ca5
#
_cell.length_a   1.000
_cell.length_b   1.000
_cell.length_c   1.000
_cell.angle_alpha   90.00
_cell.angle_beta   90.00
_cell.angle_gamma   90.00
#
_symmetry.space_group_name_H-M   'P 1'
#
loop_
_entity.id
_entity.type
_entity.pdbx_description
1 polymer ?
#
loop_
_entity_poly.entity_id
_entity_poly.type
_entity_poly.pdbx_seq_one_letter_code
_entity_poly.pdbx_strand_id
1 'polypeptide(L)'
;LCFAPHPLDLPNLCSFEYIQKYMKSVSSSLTSTSNAIEHRCDVLIIGSGAAGLSLALKLADHCQVIVLSKSDRNEGSTRYAQGGIAAVFDEQDSIDAHVKDTLNAGGGLCEEPAVRFTTERAKAALSWLIGYGVPFDTEKTESGEERFHLTREGGHSHRRILHAADATGEALQITLNDAVSTHPNIHVFERYNAIDLIPSKQDKGRCVGAYVWNRQQEHVEVIRAPFIALATGGGSKVYQYTSNPDVSSGDGIAMAWRAGCRVANMEFNQFHPTCLFHPQARNFLITEALRGEGANLCHADGTRFMHKFDERGDLAPRDVVARAIDYEMKRLGADCMYLDISHKPADFIVKHFPNIYRKCRSLGIDITREPIPVVPAAHYSCGGVMTDFNAKTDLDNVYAIGEVAYTGLHGANRMASNSLLECVVFASSAAEHILAQLPFASCEEAISPWDESQVSDSDEEVIIQHNWHELRLFMWDYVGIVRTDKRLERAMRRIQLLEQEINEYYSHFRVSNNLLELRNLVTVAELIVRCAMARKESRGLHFNLDHPNQLDEPLPTILVPEKSNARPVPGSLTATSVPVTEN
;
A
#
# COMPACT_ATOMS: atom_id res chain seq x y z
N LEU A 1 36.40 45.34 -50.09
CA LEU A 1 37.29 44.58 -50.97
C LEU A 1 36.84 43.11 -50.93
N CYS A 2 36.38 42.69 -52.10
CA CYS A 2 35.92 41.34 -52.49
C CYS A 2 36.98 40.28 -52.28
N PHE A 3 36.54 39.08 -51.98
CA PHE A 3 36.94 37.84 -52.69
C PHE A 3 35.97 36.74 -52.28
N ALA A 4 35.23 36.23 -53.25
CA ALA A 4 34.52 34.95 -53.25
C ALA A 4 35.50 33.85 -53.71
N PRO A 5 35.39 32.65 -53.24
CA PRO A 5 35.86 31.48 -53.94
C PRO A 5 34.74 30.61 -54.56
N HIS A 6 35.07 30.05 -55.69
CA HIS A 6 34.34 29.19 -56.63
C HIS A 6 33.67 27.96 -56.00
N PRO A 7 32.61 27.42 -56.68
CA PRO A 7 31.95 26.19 -56.26
C PRO A 7 32.78 24.98 -56.66
N LEU A 8 32.98 24.07 -55.71
CA LEU A 8 33.53 22.74 -55.96
C LEU A 8 32.40 21.77 -56.31
N ASP A 9 32.53 21.12 -57.43
CA ASP A 9 31.69 20.05 -57.94
C ASP A 9 31.52 18.92 -56.94
N LEU A 10 30.27 18.62 -56.57
CA LEU A 10 29.88 17.40 -55.90
C LEU A 10 29.30 16.44 -56.94
N PRO A 11 29.77 15.19 -57.03
CA PRO A 11 29.21 14.23 -57.99
C PRO A 11 27.83 13.77 -57.53
N ASN A 12 26.89 13.83 -58.43
CA ASN A 12 25.58 13.18 -58.37
C ASN A 12 25.74 11.67 -58.17
N LEU A 13 25.51 11.17 -56.95
CA LEU A 13 25.36 9.74 -56.67
C LEU A 13 24.42 9.56 -55.47
N CYS A 14 23.13 9.66 -55.75
CA CYS A 14 22.11 8.98 -54.99
C CYS A 14 21.07 8.45 -55.97
N SER A 15 21.38 7.30 -56.58
CA SER A 15 20.38 6.57 -57.32
C SER A 15 19.42 5.91 -56.32
N PHE A 16 18.15 6.09 -56.60
CA PHE A 16 17.01 5.54 -55.81
C PHE A 16 17.13 4.03 -55.54
N GLU A 17 17.90 3.33 -56.37
CA GLU A 17 18.22 1.90 -56.23
C GLU A 17 19.16 1.57 -55.05
N TYR A 18 20.05 2.49 -54.65
CA TYR A 18 20.97 2.26 -53.54
C TYR A 18 20.23 2.39 -52.20
N ILE A 19 19.28 3.31 -52.10
CA ILE A 19 18.41 3.50 -50.93
C ILE A 19 17.46 2.31 -50.79
N GLN A 20 16.87 1.81 -51.89
CA GLN A 20 16.02 0.60 -51.85
C GLN A 20 16.82 -0.68 -51.50
N LYS A 21 18.08 -0.77 -51.91
CA LYS A 21 18.92 -1.92 -51.58
C LYS A 21 19.40 -1.89 -50.13
N TYR A 22 19.64 -0.68 -49.57
CA TYR A 22 19.96 -0.48 -48.15
C TYR A 22 18.74 -0.70 -47.29
N MET A 23 17.57 -0.22 -47.67
CA MET A 23 16.31 -0.47 -46.98
C MET A 23 15.89 -1.95 -46.98
N LYS A 24 16.15 -2.67 -48.09
CA LYS A 24 15.94 -4.14 -48.15
C LYS A 24 16.95 -4.93 -47.33
N SER A 25 18.18 -4.49 -47.18
CA SER A 25 19.18 -5.16 -46.33
C SER A 25 18.97 -4.88 -44.83
N VAL A 26 18.39 -3.73 -44.48
CA VAL A 26 18.00 -3.39 -43.09
C VAL A 26 16.70 -4.09 -42.72
N SER A 27 15.75 -4.27 -43.66
CA SER A 27 14.48 -4.98 -43.36
C SER A 27 14.60 -6.50 -43.30
N SER A 28 15.70 -7.09 -43.79
CA SER A 28 15.93 -8.54 -43.71
C SER A 28 16.76 -8.98 -42.48
N SER A 29 17.23 -8.02 -41.66
CA SER A 29 17.94 -8.32 -40.40
C SER A 29 17.11 -8.03 -39.14
N LEU A 30 15.83 -7.65 -39.30
CA LEU A 30 14.91 -7.37 -38.17
C LEU A 30 13.79 -8.40 -38.04
N THR A 31 14.07 -9.67 -38.35
CA THR A 31 13.32 -10.78 -37.78
C THR A 31 14.15 -11.41 -36.65
N SER A 32 14.56 -10.62 -35.68
CA SER A 32 14.84 -11.16 -34.35
C SER A 32 13.48 -11.46 -33.72
N THR A 33 13.06 -12.71 -33.78
CA THR A 33 12.18 -13.24 -32.72
C THR A 33 12.91 -12.93 -31.42
N SER A 34 12.55 -11.84 -30.75
CA SER A 34 12.97 -11.59 -29.39
C SER A 34 12.40 -12.75 -28.59
N ASN A 35 13.25 -13.72 -28.24
CA ASN A 35 12.87 -14.73 -27.27
C ASN A 35 12.45 -13.96 -26.02
N ALA A 36 11.16 -13.92 -25.73
CA ALA A 36 10.65 -13.30 -24.51
C ALA A 36 11.40 -13.93 -23.33
N ILE A 37 11.97 -13.09 -22.48
CA ILE A 37 12.68 -13.58 -21.30
C ILE A 37 11.63 -14.17 -20.37
N GLU A 38 11.75 -15.46 -20.08
CA GLU A 38 10.88 -16.20 -19.18
C GLU A 38 11.69 -16.72 -17.98
N HIS A 39 11.26 -16.35 -16.77
CA HIS A 39 11.75 -16.91 -15.51
C HIS A 39 10.75 -17.93 -14.97
N ARG A 40 11.24 -18.91 -14.20
CA ARG A 40 10.41 -19.95 -13.59
C ARG A 40 10.71 -20.09 -12.11
N CYS A 41 9.67 -20.25 -11.33
CA CYS A 41 9.76 -20.57 -9.91
C CYS A 41 8.52 -21.37 -9.47
N ASP A 42 8.56 -21.93 -8.27
CA ASP A 42 7.43 -22.62 -7.68
C ASP A 42 6.43 -21.60 -7.08
N VAL A 43 6.95 -20.53 -6.48
CA VAL A 43 6.14 -19.46 -5.89
C VAL A 43 6.68 -18.09 -6.31
N LEU A 44 5.81 -17.29 -6.91
CA LEU A 44 6.06 -15.87 -7.19
C LEU A 44 5.45 -15.02 -6.08
N ILE A 45 6.25 -14.21 -5.39
CA ILE A 45 5.81 -13.26 -4.38
C ILE A 45 6.00 -11.84 -4.92
N ILE A 46 4.92 -11.08 -5.01
CA ILE A 46 4.93 -9.70 -5.50
C ILE A 46 4.89 -8.75 -4.31
N GLY A 47 6.04 -8.22 -3.93
CA GLY A 47 6.24 -7.33 -2.78
C GLY A 47 7.26 -7.86 -1.78
N SER A 48 8.22 -6.99 -1.39
CA SER A 48 9.36 -7.28 -0.49
C SER A 48 9.21 -6.67 0.91
N GLY A 49 7.97 -6.41 1.36
CA GLY A 49 7.68 -5.99 2.73
C GLY A 49 7.62 -7.17 3.72
N ALA A 50 7.25 -6.90 4.97
CA ALA A 50 7.17 -7.89 6.05
C ALA A 50 6.38 -9.15 5.65
N ALA A 51 5.24 -9.00 4.98
CA ALA A 51 4.41 -10.12 4.55
C ALA A 51 5.14 -11.00 3.51
N GLY A 52 5.66 -10.38 2.44
CA GLY A 52 6.32 -11.11 1.35
C GLY A 52 7.61 -11.81 1.80
N LEU A 53 8.46 -11.13 2.57
CA LEU A 53 9.71 -11.72 3.08
C LEU A 53 9.43 -12.85 4.08
N SER A 54 8.40 -12.69 4.95
CA SER A 54 7.98 -13.76 5.86
C SER A 54 7.49 -14.99 5.11
N LEU A 55 6.69 -14.81 4.05
CA LEU A 55 6.23 -15.92 3.22
C LEU A 55 7.41 -16.60 2.51
N ALA A 56 8.31 -15.82 1.92
CA ALA A 56 9.48 -16.34 1.23
C ALA A 56 10.33 -17.25 2.13
N LEU A 57 10.66 -16.79 3.35
CA LEU A 57 11.45 -17.54 4.30
C LEU A 57 10.75 -18.81 4.81
N LYS A 58 9.42 -18.83 4.87
CA LYS A 58 8.65 -20.01 5.29
C LYS A 58 8.53 -21.08 4.19
N LEU A 59 8.71 -20.70 2.94
CA LEU A 59 8.62 -21.60 1.77
C LEU A 59 9.98 -22.13 1.31
N ALA A 60 11.03 -21.36 1.53
CA ALA A 60 12.31 -21.52 0.85
C ALA A 60 13.04 -22.84 1.13
N ASP A 61 12.82 -23.47 2.29
CA ASP A 61 13.39 -24.80 2.56
C ASP A 61 12.77 -25.92 1.69
N HIS A 62 11.66 -25.63 0.99
CA HIS A 62 10.86 -26.62 0.29
C HIS A 62 10.72 -26.37 -1.22
N CYS A 63 10.93 -25.12 -1.69
CA CYS A 63 10.70 -24.77 -3.08
C CYS A 63 11.50 -23.52 -3.52
N GLN A 64 11.53 -23.28 -4.83
CA GLN A 64 12.15 -22.09 -5.43
C GLN A 64 11.19 -20.90 -5.39
N VAL A 65 11.65 -19.79 -4.83
CA VAL A 65 10.85 -18.58 -4.62
C VAL A 65 11.48 -17.40 -5.37
N ILE A 66 10.68 -16.68 -6.17
CA ILE A 66 11.04 -15.36 -6.67
C ILE A 66 10.25 -14.31 -5.90
N VAL A 67 10.96 -13.32 -5.36
CA VAL A 67 10.36 -12.14 -4.71
C VAL A 67 10.60 -10.92 -5.61
N LEU A 68 9.54 -10.20 -5.96
CA LEU A 68 9.63 -8.94 -6.70
C LEU A 68 9.62 -7.76 -5.77
N SER A 69 10.56 -6.85 -5.95
CA SER A 69 10.55 -5.52 -5.37
C SER A 69 10.45 -4.47 -6.46
N LYS A 70 9.44 -3.59 -6.39
CA LYS A 70 9.24 -2.51 -7.35
C LYS A 70 10.35 -1.44 -7.29
N SER A 71 10.98 -1.30 -6.13
CA SER A 71 12.12 -0.41 -5.87
C SER A 71 13.30 -1.23 -5.32
N ASP A 72 14.18 -0.60 -4.57
CA ASP A 72 15.19 -1.31 -3.79
C ASP A 72 14.48 -2.14 -2.70
N ARG A 73 15.00 -3.32 -2.37
CA ARG A 73 14.35 -4.30 -1.46
C ARG A 73 14.03 -3.75 -0.06
N ASN A 74 14.72 -2.69 0.35
CA ASN A 74 14.53 -2.03 1.64
C ASN A 74 13.45 -0.94 1.59
N GLU A 75 12.90 -0.61 0.42
CA GLU A 75 11.90 0.44 0.28
C GLU A 75 10.49 -0.15 0.39
N GLY A 76 9.73 0.31 1.36
CA GLY A 76 8.37 -0.16 1.62
C GLY A 76 7.83 0.35 2.94
N SER A 77 6.51 0.29 3.12
CA SER A 77 5.84 0.80 4.33
C SER A 77 6.31 0.11 5.62
N THR A 78 6.76 -1.13 5.53
CA THR A 78 7.33 -1.87 6.68
C THR A 78 8.48 -1.10 7.31
N ARG A 79 9.44 -0.62 6.52
CA ARG A 79 10.61 0.10 7.02
C ARG A 79 10.26 1.33 7.85
N TYR A 80 9.18 2.02 7.50
CA TYR A 80 8.75 3.26 8.15
C TYR A 80 7.77 3.04 9.31
N ALA A 81 7.44 1.78 9.65
CA ALA A 81 6.57 1.47 10.76
C ALA A 81 7.30 1.74 12.10
N GLN A 82 6.85 2.78 12.81
CA GLN A 82 7.43 3.21 14.09
C GLN A 82 6.89 2.40 15.29
N GLY A 83 5.62 1.94 15.20
CA GLY A 83 4.99 1.13 16.23
C GLY A 83 5.57 -0.29 16.32
N GLY A 84 4.98 -1.11 17.19
CA GLY A 84 5.41 -2.48 17.40
C GLY A 84 4.46 -3.51 16.79
N ILE A 85 4.52 -4.72 17.35
CA ILE A 85 3.68 -5.85 16.99
C ILE A 85 2.92 -6.32 18.23
N ALA A 86 1.58 -6.40 18.12
CA ALA A 86 0.73 -6.76 19.23
C ALA A 86 0.72 -8.28 19.46
N ALA A 87 1.01 -8.73 20.68
CA ALA A 87 0.81 -10.11 21.11
C ALA A 87 0.74 -10.24 22.62
N VAL A 88 -0.01 -11.21 23.10
CA VAL A 88 -0.17 -11.49 24.54
C VAL A 88 1.03 -12.26 25.06
N PHE A 89 1.89 -11.60 25.84
CA PHE A 89 3.04 -12.18 26.54
C PHE A 89 2.94 -12.06 28.06
N ASP A 90 2.22 -11.05 28.56
CA ASP A 90 2.02 -10.79 29.98
C ASP A 90 0.88 -11.68 30.54
N GLU A 91 1.08 -12.24 31.73
CA GLU A 91 0.07 -13.07 32.43
C GLU A 91 -1.19 -12.28 32.84
N GLN A 92 -1.09 -10.95 32.94
CA GLN A 92 -2.21 -10.07 33.25
C GLN A 92 -3.06 -9.73 32.02
N ASP A 93 -2.60 -10.10 30.82
CA ASP A 93 -3.32 -9.91 29.56
C ASP A 93 -3.92 -11.24 29.08
N SER A 94 -4.86 -11.15 28.14
CA SER A 94 -5.50 -12.34 27.56
C SER A 94 -5.79 -12.15 26.06
N ILE A 95 -5.89 -13.27 25.34
CA ILE A 95 -6.33 -13.28 23.95
C ILE A 95 -7.71 -12.65 23.83
N ASP A 96 -8.64 -12.96 24.75
CA ASP A 96 -9.99 -12.37 24.72
C ASP A 96 -9.98 -10.86 24.92
N ALA A 97 -9.06 -10.31 25.74
CA ALA A 97 -8.88 -8.87 25.87
C ALA A 97 -8.36 -8.25 24.55
N HIS A 98 -7.40 -8.90 23.87
CA HIS A 98 -6.90 -8.45 22.58
C HIS A 98 -7.98 -8.52 21.49
N VAL A 99 -8.76 -9.61 21.45
CA VAL A 99 -9.93 -9.75 20.56
C VAL A 99 -10.91 -8.61 20.77
N LYS A 100 -11.32 -8.39 22.03
CA LYS A 100 -12.28 -7.33 22.38
C LYS A 100 -11.81 -5.94 21.99
N ASP A 101 -10.54 -5.61 22.26
CA ASP A 101 -9.95 -4.32 21.89
C ASP A 101 -9.99 -4.13 20.37
N THR A 102 -9.64 -5.18 19.58
CA THR A 102 -9.66 -5.15 18.13
C THR A 102 -11.08 -4.96 17.57
N LEU A 103 -12.06 -5.70 18.08
CA LEU A 103 -13.46 -5.58 17.69
C LEU A 103 -14.01 -4.18 17.97
N ASN A 104 -13.67 -3.61 19.14
CA ASN A 104 -14.07 -2.26 19.50
C ASN A 104 -13.47 -1.21 18.56
N ALA A 105 -12.19 -1.34 18.21
CA ALA A 105 -11.52 -0.44 17.28
C ALA A 105 -12.12 -0.50 15.87
N GLY A 106 -12.52 -1.68 15.42
CA GLY A 106 -13.04 -1.94 14.07
C GLY A 106 -14.50 -1.52 13.85
N GLY A 107 -15.16 -0.89 14.86
CA GLY A 107 -16.46 -0.24 14.67
C GLY A 107 -17.59 -1.19 14.26
N GLY A 108 -17.55 -2.46 14.68
CA GLY A 108 -18.57 -3.47 14.38
C GLY A 108 -18.44 -4.15 13.02
N LEU A 109 -17.39 -3.89 12.26
CA LEU A 109 -17.14 -4.48 10.93
C LEU A 109 -15.96 -5.47 10.90
N CYS A 110 -15.31 -5.74 12.03
CA CYS A 110 -14.37 -6.85 12.12
C CYS A 110 -15.12 -8.19 12.05
N GLU A 111 -14.53 -9.16 11.41
CA GLU A 111 -14.96 -10.55 11.48
C GLU A 111 -14.33 -11.20 12.72
N GLU A 112 -15.12 -11.46 13.78
CA GLU A 112 -14.58 -12.02 15.03
C GLU A 112 -13.75 -13.29 14.81
N PRO A 113 -14.12 -14.24 13.92
CA PRO A 113 -13.29 -15.39 13.62
C PRO A 113 -11.90 -15.01 13.08
N ALA A 114 -11.78 -13.96 12.25
CA ALA A 114 -10.52 -13.48 11.71
C ALA A 114 -9.67 -12.79 12.79
N VAL A 115 -10.31 -12.02 13.67
CA VAL A 115 -9.64 -11.40 14.81
C VAL A 115 -9.06 -12.46 15.73
N ARG A 116 -9.86 -13.47 16.09
CA ARG A 116 -9.45 -14.58 16.96
C ARG A 116 -8.34 -15.41 16.31
N PHE A 117 -8.49 -15.76 15.03
CA PHE A 117 -7.46 -16.45 14.25
C PHE A 117 -6.10 -15.75 14.32
N THR A 118 -6.10 -14.41 14.17
CA THR A 118 -4.88 -13.61 14.17
C THR A 118 -4.27 -13.51 15.56
N THR A 119 -5.09 -13.23 16.58
CA THR A 119 -4.60 -13.01 17.94
C THR A 119 -4.10 -14.29 18.61
N GLU A 120 -4.75 -15.43 18.37
CA GLU A 120 -4.30 -16.74 18.87
C GLU A 120 -2.94 -17.17 18.31
N ARG A 121 -2.64 -16.78 17.06
CA ARG A 121 -1.37 -17.08 16.37
C ARG A 121 -0.27 -16.06 16.63
N ALA A 122 -0.57 -14.97 17.32
CA ALA A 122 0.35 -13.86 17.53
C ALA A 122 1.65 -14.28 18.23
N LYS A 123 1.54 -15.07 19.31
CA LYS A 123 2.72 -15.51 20.06
C LYS A 123 3.65 -16.40 19.23
N ALA A 124 3.10 -17.30 18.42
CA ALA A 124 3.90 -18.16 17.53
C ALA A 124 4.56 -17.34 16.41
N ALA A 125 3.85 -16.38 15.83
CA ALA A 125 4.37 -15.47 14.82
C ALA A 125 5.56 -14.65 15.34
N LEU A 126 5.44 -14.09 16.55
CA LEU A 126 6.52 -13.33 17.19
C LEU A 126 7.69 -14.21 17.62
N SER A 127 7.43 -15.42 18.15
CA SER A 127 8.49 -16.36 18.46
C SER A 127 9.32 -16.72 17.23
N TRP A 128 8.68 -16.82 16.06
CA TRP A 128 9.36 -17.05 14.79
C TRP A 128 10.25 -15.85 14.41
N LEU A 129 9.78 -14.60 14.54
CA LEU A 129 10.58 -13.39 14.30
C LEU A 129 11.77 -13.28 15.26
N ILE A 130 11.57 -13.60 16.54
CA ILE A 130 12.62 -13.65 17.57
C ILE A 130 13.67 -14.68 17.18
N GLY A 131 13.25 -15.85 16.67
CA GLY A 131 14.14 -16.89 16.17
C GLY A 131 15.04 -16.45 15.00
N TYR A 132 14.58 -15.51 14.18
CA TYR A 132 15.40 -14.86 13.14
C TYR A 132 16.31 -13.74 13.68
N GLY A 133 16.15 -13.35 14.94
CA GLY A 133 17.00 -12.36 15.59
C GLY A 133 16.49 -10.93 15.49
N VAL A 134 15.17 -10.71 15.29
CA VAL A 134 14.60 -9.35 15.40
C VAL A 134 14.86 -8.81 16.81
N PRO A 135 15.57 -7.66 16.96
CA PRO A 135 16.07 -7.18 18.24
C PRO A 135 14.99 -6.41 19.01
N PHE A 136 13.97 -7.12 19.52
CA PHE A 136 12.97 -6.50 20.38
C PHE A 136 13.58 -6.05 21.72
N ASP A 137 13.11 -4.90 22.21
CA ASP A 137 13.56 -4.34 23.46
C ASP A 137 13.22 -5.24 24.66
N THR A 138 14.18 -5.36 25.58
CA THR A 138 14.05 -6.12 26.82
C THR A 138 14.24 -5.23 28.04
N GLU A 139 13.70 -5.64 29.19
CA GLU A 139 13.92 -5.01 30.49
C GLU A 139 14.25 -6.06 31.55
N LYS A 140 14.95 -5.65 32.60
CA LYS A 140 15.21 -6.52 33.75
C LYS A 140 14.10 -6.37 34.78
N THR A 141 13.53 -7.49 35.21
CA THR A 141 12.60 -7.53 36.34
C THR A 141 13.31 -7.21 37.66
N GLU A 142 12.57 -6.99 38.73
CA GLU A 142 13.14 -6.83 40.08
C GLU A 142 13.91 -8.07 40.55
N SER A 143 13.57 -9.26 40.04
CA SER A 143 14.31 -10.50 40.27
C SER A 143 15.60 -10.63 39.45
N GLY A 144 15.85 -9.68 38.49
CA GLY A 144 17.01 -9.71 37.60
C GLY A 144 16.82 -10.56 36.34
N GLU A 145 15.66 -11.15 36.12
CA GLU A 145 15.31 -11.87 34.91
C GLU A 145 15.07 -10.91 33.76
N GLU A 146 15.48 -11.28 32.56
CA GLU A 146 15.25 -10.51 31.35
C GLU A 146 13.89 -10.89 30.75
N ARG A 147 13.05 -9.86 30.47
CA ARG A 147 11.77 -10.02 29.78
C ARG A 147 11.62 -8.97 28.70
N PHE A 148 10.69 -9.19 27.74
CA PHE A 148 10.37 -8.17 26.75
C PHE A 148 9.77 -6.91 27.40
N HIS A 149 10.27 -5.76 26.98
CA HIS A 149 9.65 -4.50 27.32
C HIS A 149 8.39 -4.32 26.47
N LEU A 150 7.22 -4.26 27.11
CA LEU A 150 5.93 -4.11 26.44
C LEU A 150 5.40 -2.69 26.58
N THR A 151 4.98 -2.10 25.46
CA THR A 151 4.30 -0.81 25.46
C THR A 151 2.80 -0.97 25.23
N ARG A 152 2.05 0.13 25.43
CA ARG A 152 0.63 0.21 25.14
C ARG A 152 0.36 1.35 24.17
N GLU A 153 -0.33 1.04 23.09
CA GLU A 153 -0.77 2.02 22.09
C GLU A 153 -2.28 2.29 22.20
N GLY A 154 -2.76 3.29 21.46
CA GLY A 154 -4.18 3.66 21.45
C GLY A 154 -5.09 2.50 21.02
N GLY A 155 -6.17 2.28 21.75
CA GLY A 155 -7.12 1.17 21.53
C GLY A 155 -6.80 -0.10 22.35
N HIS A 156 -5.57 -0.30 22.82
CA HIS A 156 -5.21 -1.45 23.64
C HIS A 156 -5.52 -1.23 25.12
N SER A 157 -6.18 -2.20 25.75
CA SER A 157 -6.46 -2.18 27.20
C SER A 157 -5.23 -2.56 28.03
N HIS A 158 -4.30 -3.35 27.49
CA HIS A 158 -3.11 -3.87 28.17
C HIS A 158 -1.83 -3.50 27.42
N ARG A 159 -0.68 -3.62 28.11
CA ARG A 159 0.65 -3.55 27.50
C ARG A 159 0.92 -4.87 26.78
N ARG A 160 0.90 -4.86 25.46
CA ARG A 160 1.11 -6.07 24.65
C ARG A 160 1.93 -5.83 23.37
N ILE A 161 2.49 -4.64 23.23
CA ILE A 161 3.20 -4.26 22.01
C ILE A 161 4.69 -4.51 22.20
N LEU A 162 5.23 -5.49 21.45
CA LEU A 162 6.67 -5.68 21.32
C LEU A 162 7.21 -4.67 20.32
N HIS A 163 8.32 -4.04 20.63
CA HIS A 163 8.91 -2.99 19.81
C HIS A 163 10.45 -3.05 19.83
N ALA A 164 11.09 -2.42 18.85
CA ALA A 164 12.52 -2.16 18.79
C ALA A 164 12.71 -0.65 18.71
N ALA A 165 12.92 -0.01 19.86
CA ALA A 165 12.93 1.44 20.03
C ALA A 165 11.71 2.13 19.36
N ASP A 166 11.95 3.12 18.50
CA ASP A 166 10.95 3.82 17.66
C ASP A 166 11.06 3.43 16.17
N ALA A 167 11.61 2.25 15.86
CA ALA A 167 11.94 1.79 14.52
C ALA A 167 11.74 0.28 14.32
N THR A 168 10.68 -0.28 14.90
CA THR A 168 10.40 -1.73 14.85
C THR A 168 10.33 -2.26 13.42
N GLY A 169 9.71 -1.51 12.52
CA GLY A 169 9.60 -1.89 11.12
C GLY A 169 10.94 -1.93 10.39
N GLU A 170 11.86 -1.00 10.68
CA GLU A 170 13.21 -1.01 10.11
C GLU A 170 14.03 -2.21 10.62
N ALA A 171 13.98 -2.48 11.93
CA ALA A 171 14.64 -3.64 12.53
C ALA A 171 14.12 -4.96 11.91
N LEU A 172 12.81 -5.08 11.76
CA LEU A 172 12.16 -6.23 11.11
C LEU A 172 12.60 -6.36 9.64
N GLN A 173 12.55 -5.27 8.87
CA GLN A 173 12.89 -5.27 7.45
C GLN A 173 14.36 -5.69 7.21
N ILE A 174 15.29 -5.16 8.00
CA ILE A 174 16.71 -5.49 7.91
C ILE A 174 16.91 -6.97 8.23
N THR A 175 16.39 -7.47 9.35
CA THR A 175 16.54 -8.87 9.78
C THR A 175 16.01 -9.85 8.74
N LEU A 176 14.81 -9.61 8.20
CA LEU A 176 14.22 -10.49 7.19
C LEU A 176 14.97 -10.42 5.84
N ASN A 177 15.43 -9.22 5.42
CA ASN A 177 16.23 -9.06 4.21
C ASN A 177 17.57 -9.78 4.30
N ASP A 178 18.25 -9.72 5.44
CA ASP A 178 19.52 -10.43 5.65
C ASP A 178 19.32 -11.94 5.54
N ALA A 179 18.27 -12.47 6.16
CA ALA A 179 17.92 -13.88 6.06
C ALA A 179 17.59 -14.30 4.61
N VAL A 180 16.76 -13.53 3.91
CA VAL A 180 16.40 -13.78 2.50
C VAL A 180 17.62 -13.72 1.59
N SER A 181 18.53 -12.77 1.81
CA SER A 181 19.72 -12.57 0.96
C SER A 181 20.72 -13.74 1.01
N THR A 182 20.69 -14.50 2.08
CA THR A 182 21.59 -15.65 2.28
C THR A 182 20.96 -16.98 1.90
N HIS A 183 19.66 -17.02 1.60
CA HIS A 183 18.95 -18.26 1.33
C HIS A 183 19.07 -18.68 -0.15
N PRO A 184 19.58 -19.89 -0.48
CA PRO A 184 19.90 -20.30 -1.85
C PRO A 184 18.65 -20.46 -2.74
N ASN A 185 17.48 -20.69 -2.18
CA ASN A 185 16.23 -20.92 -2.92
C ASN A 185 15.36 -19.66 -3.05
N ILE A 186 15.86 -18.48 -2.62
CA ILE A 186 15.14 -17.22 -2.77
C ILE A 186 15.90 -16.30 -3.74
N HIS A 187 15.22 -15.87 -4.79
CA HIS A 187 15.75 -14.90 -5.75
C HIS A 187 14.96 -13.60 -5.65
N VAL A 188 15.61 -12.51 -5.24
CA VAL A 188 14.98 -11.18 -5.15
C VAL A 188 15.29 -10.40 -6.43
N PHE A 189 14.24 -10.02 -7.15
CA PHE A 189 14.31 -9.16 -8.32
C PHE A 189 13.95 -7.73 -7.91
N GLU A 190 14.94 -6.88 -7.81
CA GLU A 190 14.76 -5.46 -7.45
C GLU A 190 14.49 -4.62 -8.70
N ARG A 191 13.64 -3.60 -8.56
CA ARG A 191 13.21 -2.70 -9.65
C ARG A 191 12.42 -3.43 -10.75
N TYR A 192 11.64 -4.42 -10.33
CA TYR A 192 10.67 -5.12 -11.17
C TYR A 192 9.25 -4.74 -10.74
N ASN A 193 8.48 -4.18 -11.67
CA ASN A 193 7.08 -3.82 -11.43
C ASN A 193 6.17 -4.86 -12.08
N ALA A 194 5.34 -5.53 -11.29
CA ALA A 194 4.34 -6.46 -11.84
C ALA A 194 3.26 -5.66 -12.59
N ILE A 195 2.96 -6.08 -13.82
CA ILE A 195 1.98 -5.43 -14.70
C ILE A 195 0.59 -6.02 -14.48
N ASP A 196 0.46 -7.32 -14.77
CA ASP A 196 -0.80 -8.06 -14.64
C ASP A 196 -0.53 -9.55 -14.38
N LEU A 197 -1.48 -10.20 -13.69
CA LEU A 197 -1.51 -11.65 -13.58
C LEU A 197 -1.90 -12.27 -14.92
N ILE A 198 -1.31 -13.41 -15.24
CA ILE A 198 -1.58 -14.12 -16.49
C ILE A 198 -2.61 -15.22 -16.22
N PRO A 199 -3.87 -15.08 -16.68
CA PRO A 199 -4.89 -16.10 -16.46
C PRO A 199 -4.56 -17.37 -17.27
N SER A 200 -4.88 -18.54 -16.70
CA SER A 200 -4.80 -19.80 -17.43
C SER A 200 -5.86 -19.84 -18.54
N LYS A 201 -5.49 -20.34 -19.72
CA LYS A 201 -6.42 -20.59 -20.82
C LYS A 201 -7.18 -21.90 -20.62
N GLN A 202 -6.65 -22.80 -19.81
CA GLN A 202 -7.22 -24.13 -19.54
C GLN A 202 -8.16 -24.11 -18.33
N ASP A 203 -7.85 -23.30 -17.32
CA ASP A 203 -8.60 -23.18 -16.08
C ASP A 203 -8.82 -21.70 -15.71
N LYS A 204 -10.02 -21.21 -15.95
CA LYS A 204 -10.39 -19.79 -15.70
C LYS A 204 -10.31 -19.36 -14.22
N GLY A 205 -10.21 -20.32 -13.29
CA GLY A 205 -10.04 -20.06 -11.87
C GLY A 205 -8.59 -19.88 -11.42
N ARG A 206 -7.61 -19.92 -12.35
CA ARG A 206 -6.18 -19.93 -12.02
C ARG A 206 -5.38 -18.93 -12.87
N CYS A 207 -4.20 -18.59 -12.34
CA CYS A 207 -3.17 -17.85 -13.06
C CYS A 207 -1.92 -18.73 -13.25
N VAL A 208 -1.17 -18.47 -14.32
CA VAL A 208 0.04 -19.24 -14.69
C VAL A 208 1.33 -18.44 -14.50
N GLY A 209 1.24 -17.21 -14.03
CA GLY A 209 2.36 -16.31 -13.83
C GLY A 209 1.95 -14.85 -13.83
N ALA A 210 2.93 -13.98 -14.07
CA ALA A 210 2.71 -12.55 -14.20
C ALA A 210 3.61 -11.97 -15.31
N TYR A 211 3.12 -10.93 -15.99
CA TYR A 211 3.95 -10.03 -16.77
C TYR A 211 4.59 -9.02 -15.82
N VAL A 212 5.90 -8.78 -16.01
CA VAL A 212 6.67 -7.90 -15.16
C VAL A 212 7.51 -6.93 -16.00
N TRP A 213 7.54 -5.67 -15.60
CA TRP A 213 8.35 -4.63 -16.17
C TRP A 213 9.71 -4.58 -15.49
N ASN A 214 10.78 -4.89 -16.22
CA ASN A 214 12.14 -4.69 -15.76
C ASN A 214 12.53 -3.22 -15.94
N ARG A 215 12.55 -2.45 -14.86
CA ARG A 215 12.81 -1.01 -14.89
C ARG A 215 14.24 -0.65 -15.28
N GLN A 216 15.20 -1.57 -15.18
CA GLN A 216 16.60 -1.31 -15.52
C GLN A 216 16.88 -1.54 -17.00
N GLN A 217 16.20 -2.50 -17.59
CA GLN A 217 16.39 -2.89 -19.00
C GLN A 217 15.25 -2.40 -19.89
N GLU A 218 14.22 -1.80 -19.31
CA GLU A 218 13.08 -1.19 -20.00
C GLU A 218 12.38 -2.14 -20.98
N HIS A 219 12.10 -3.37 -20.52
CA HIS A 219 11.31 -4.34 -21.27
C HIS A 219 10.44 -5.21 -20.36
N VAL A 220 9.45 -5.87 -20.96
CA VAL A 220 8.55 -6.77 -20.26
C VAL A 220 9.11 -8.20 -20.29
N GLU A 221 9.10 -8.84 -19.13
CA GLU A 221 9.47 -10.24 -18.93
C GLU A 221 8.28 -11.04 -18.42
N VAL A 222 8.35 -12.35 -18.51
CA VAL A 222 7.36 -13.28 -17.97
C VAL A 222 7.95 -14.01 -16.78
N ILE A 223 7.21 -14.06 -15.66
CA ILE A 223 7.53 -14.97 -14.58
C ILE A 223 6.43 -16.01 -14.50
N ARG A 224 6.79 -17.25 -14.78
CA ARG A 224 5.91 -18.42 -14.67
C ARG A 224 5.97 -18.98 -13.27
N ALA A 225 4.81 -19.15 -12.65
CA ALA A 225 4.71 -19.74 -11.31
C ALA A 225 3.35 -20.44 -11.12
N PRO A 226 3.32 -21.65 -10.57
CA PRO A 226 2.07 -22.32 -10.20
C PRO A 226 1.36 -21.66 -9.02
N PHE A 227 2.07 -20.92 -8.15
CA PHE A 227 1.50 -20.14 -7.06
C PHE A 227 1.98 -18.70 -7.10
N ILE A 228 1.07 -17.75 -6.82
CA ILE A 228 1.35 -16.32 -6.83
C ILE A 228 0.83 -15.71 -5.54
N ALA A 229 1.66 -14.95 -4.83
CA ALA A 229 1.27 -14.23 -3.62
C ALA A 229 1.42 -12.72 -3.82
N LEU A 230 0.34 -11.98 -3.64
CA LEU A 230 0.31 -10.53 -3.61
C LEU A 230 0.65 -10.06 -2.19
N ALA A 231 1.76 -9.34 -2.05
CA ALA A 231 2.25 -8.76 -0.79
C ALA A 231 2.64 -7.28 -0.98
N THR A 232 1.90 -6.58 -1.85
CA THR A 232 2.24 -5.27 -2.41
C THR A 232 1.94 -4.09 -1.50
N GLY A 233 1.36 -4.33 -0.32
CA GLY A 233 0.88 -3.25 0.56
C GLY A 233 -0.38 -2.57 0.03
N GLY A 234 -0.73 -1.44 0.62
CA GLY A 234 -1.94 -0.68 0.31
C GLY A 234 -1.79 0.33 -0.83
N GLY A 235 -2.81 1.18 -1.01
CA GLY A 235 -2.91 2.15 -2.10
C GLY A 235 -2.95 3.62 -1.64
N SER A 236 -2.34 3.97 -0.49
CA SER A 236 -2.46 5.32 0.09
C SER A 236 -1.83 6.44 -0.75
N LYS A 237 -1.01 6.10 -1.77
CA LYS A 237 -0.49 7.06 -2.75
C LYS A 237 -1.59 7.72 -3.60
N VAL A 238 -2.78 7.17 -3.63
CA VAL A 238 -3.95 7.78 -4.28
C VAL A 238 -4.32 9.15 -3.69
N TYR A 239 -3.88 9.47 -2.47
CA TYR A 239 -4.09 10.76 -1.83
C TYR A 239 -2.88 11.68 -1.96
N GLN A 240 -3.11 12.99 -1.93
CA GLN A 240 -2.04 13.99 -2.02
C GLN A 240 -1.02 13.85 -0.90
N TYR A 241 -1.49 13.69 0.34
CA TYR A 241 -0.65 13.49 1.51
C TYR A 241 -0.76 12.05 2.01
N THR A 242 0.39 11.40 2.12
CA THR A 242 0.50 10.04 2.64
C THR A 242 1.75 9.91 3.50
N SER A 243 1.67 9.09 4.54
CA SER A 243 2.83 8.71 5.37
C SER A 243 3.60 7.52 4.79
N ASN A 244 3.09 6.90 3.72
CA ASN A 244 3.71 5.76 3.06
C ASN A 244 4.69 6.19 1.96
N PRO A 245 5.68 5.37 1.63
CA PRO A 245 6.60 5.63 0.54
C PRO A 245 5.92 5.62 -0.83
N ASP A 246 6.62 6.14 -1.83
CA ASP A 246 6.09 6.30 -3.19
C ASP A 246 5.66 4.99 -3.86
N VAL A 247 6.13 3.85 -3.36
CA VAL A 247 5.79 2.52 -3.89
C VAL A 247 4.39 2.03 -3.52
N SER A 248 3.66 2.71 -2.61
CA SER A 248 2.33 2.29 -2.12
C SER A 248 1.20 2.71 -3.06
N SER A 249 1.22 2.24 -4.30
CA SER A 249 0.30 2.61 -5.39
C SER A 249 -0.86 1.63 -5.60
N GLY A 250 -1.04 0.62 -4.72
CA GLY A 250 -2.17 -0.31 -4.78
C GLY A 250 -2.10 -1.34 -5.91
N ASP A 251 -0.90 -1.63 -6.39
CA ASP A 251 -0.70 -2.48 -7.57
C ASP A 251 -1.36 -3.86 -7.45
N GLY A 252 -1.20 -4.54 -6.30
CA GLY A 252 -1.80 -5.85 -6.08
C GLY A 252 -3.32 -5.82 -6.03
N ILE A 253 -3.91 -4.76 -5.46
CA ILE A 253 -5.37 -4.58 -5.45
C ILE A 253 -5.89 -4.43 -6.88
N ALA A 254 -5.25 -3.57 -7.68
CA ALA A 254 -5.62 -3.34 -9.06
C ALA A 254 -5.43 -4.59 -9.95
N MET A 255 -4.30 -5.31 -9.80
CA MET A 255 -4.06 -6.57 -10.52
C MET A 255 -5.07 -7.64 -10.17
N ALA A 256 -5.36 -7.84 -8.88
CA ALA A 256 -6.35 -8.80 -8.41
C ALA A 256 -7.75 -8.47 -8.94
N TRP A 257 -8.15 -7.19 -8.91
CA TRP A 257 -9.41 -6.71 -9.47
C TRP A 257 -9.54 -7.04 -10.96
N ARG A 258 -8.52 -6.71 -11.77
CA ARG A 258 -8.50 -7.00 -13.21
C ARG A 258 -8.49 -8.51 -13.50
N ALA A 259 -7.92 -9.30 -12.60
CA ALA A 259 -7.91 -10.77 -12.69
C ALA A 259 -9.24 -11.41 -12.25
N GLY A 260 -10.19 -10.65 -11.69
CA GLY A 260 -11.52 -11.11 -11.31
C GLY A 260 -11.72 -11.38 -9.82
N CYS A 261 -10.78 -10.99 -8.95
CA CYS A 261 -10.94 -11.12 -7.50
C CYS A 261 -11.83 -10.01 -6.93
N ARG A 262 -12.67 -10.36 -5.96
CA ARG A 262 -13.47 -9.41 -5.19
C ARG A 262 -12.56 -8.56 -4.30
N VAL A 263 -13.02 -7.34 -4.03
CA VAL A 263 -12.44 -6.45 -3.02
C VAL A 263 -13.49 -6.02 -2.02
N ALA A 264 -13.07 -5.74 -0.79
CA ALA A 264 -13.99 -5.32 0.27
C ALA A 264 -13.47 -4.11 1.02
N ASN A 265 -14.40 -3.28 1.53
CA ASN A 265 -14.18 -2.20 2.49
C ASN A 265 -13.14 -1.16 2.05
N MET A 266 -13.03 -0.90 0.75
CA MET A 266 -12.02 0.02 0.19
C MET A 266 -12.19 1.47 0.65
N GLU A 267 -13.37 1.87 1.14
CA GLU A 267 -13.66 3.21 1.66
C GLU A 267 -12.99 3.52 3.00
N PHE A 268 -12.49 2.50 3.73
CA PHE A 268 -11.87 2.67 5.04
C PHE A 268 -10.36 2.87 4.93
N ASN A 269 -9.97 4.11 4.66
CA ASN A 269 -8.57 4.54 4.65
C ASN A 269 -8.27 5.31 5.92
N GLN A 270 -7.31 4.85 6.72
CA GLN A 270 -6.89 5.52 7.95
C GLN A 270 -5.94 6.66 7.64
N PHE A 271 -6.25 7.84 8.16
CA PHE A 271 -5.38 9.01 8.09
C PHE A 271 -4.67 9.21 9.43
N HIS A 272 -3.34 9.29 9.39
CA HIS A 272 -2.58 9.72 10.56
C HIS A 272 -2.71 11.24 10.71
N PRO A 273 -3.07 11.77 11.89
CA PRO A 273 -3.39 13.18 12.03
C PRO A 273 -2.21 14.13 11.83
N THR A 274 -0.99 13.70 12.15
CA THR A 274 0.18 14.56 12.22
C THR A 274 1.34 14.03 11.38
N CYS A 275 1.32 14.33 10.08
CA CYS A 275 2.47 14.19 9.19
C CYS A 275 3.13 15.56 9.01
N LEU A 276 4.47 15.62 8.96
CA LEU A 276 5.18 16.88 8.79
C LEU A 276 4.86 17.52 7.45
N PHE A 277 4.29 18.71 7.47
CA PHE A 277 4.05 19.50 6.27
C PHE A 277 5.28 20.29 5.89
N HIS A 278 6.07 19.75 4.94
CA HIS A 278 7.25 20.40 4.41
C HIS A 278 7.61 19.84 3.02
N PRO A 279 7.97 20.65 2.02
CA PRO A 279 8.23 20.18 0.65
C PRO A 279 9.28 19.08 0.54
N GLN A 280 10.26 19.06 1.43
CA GLN A 280 11.36 18.09 1.45
C GLN A 280 11.18 16.95 2.48
N ALA A 281 10.13 17.01 3.29
CA ALA A 281 9.88 15.99 4.32
C ALA A 281 9.12 14.78 3.77
N ARG A 282 8.47 14.94 2.63
CA ARG A 282 7.57 13.98 1.99
C ARG A 282 6.68 13.25 2.99
N ASN A 283 6.94 12.12 3.48
CA ASN A 283 6.08 11.26 4.29
C ASN A 283 6.51 11.13 5.77
N PHE A 284 7.22 12.13 6.34
CA PHE A 284 7.73 12.01 7.69
C PHE A 284 6.63 12.14 8.76
N LEU A 285 6.42 11.06 9.51
CA LEU A 285 5.42 10.97 10.57
C LEU A 285 5.89 11.66 11.84
N ILE A 286 5.05 12.53 12.42
CA ILE A 286 5.21 13.05 13.77
C ILE A 286 4.41 12.17 14.71
N THR A 287 5.09 11.39 15.55
CA THR A 287 4.48 10.39 16.42
C THR A 287 3.40 10.96 17.33
N GLU A 288 2.39 10.15 17.62
CA GLU A 288 1.33 10.47 18.57
C GLU A 288 1.85 10.73 19.99
N ALA A 289 3.00 10.17 20.34
CA ALA A 289 3.63 10.36 21.64
C ALA A 289 3.90 11.85 21.96
N LEU A 290 4.12 12.73 20.96
CA LEU A 290 4.24 14.17 21.23
C LEU A 290 2.97 14.73 21.87
N ARG A 291 1.78 14.33 21.37
CA ARG A 291 0.49 14.72 21.96
C ARG A 291 0.31 14.10 23.35
N GLY A 292 0.73 12.85 23.50
CA GLY A 292 0.76 12.16 24.80
C GLY A 292 1.59 12.89 25.85
N GLU A 293 2.70 13.50 25.46
CA GLU A 293 3.57 14.32 26.31
C GLU A 293 3.10 15.78 26.43
N GLY A 294 1.95 16.12 25.83
CA GLY A 294 1.28 17.40 26.02
C GLY A 294 1.48 18.41 24.89
N ALA A 295 1.92 18.00 23.70
CA ALA A 295 1.89 18.86 22.53
C ALA A 295 0.45 19.21 22.16
N ASN A 296 0.22 20.46 21.72
CA ASN A 296 -1.11 21.00 21.45
C ASN A 296 -1.27 21.34 19.97
N LEU A 297 -2.42 20.99 19.40
CA LEU A 297 -2.80 21.39 18.05
C LEU A 297 -3.35 22.83 18.05
N CYS A 298 -2.82 23.66 17.16
CA CYS A 298 -3.19 25.07 17.06
C CYS A 298 -3.18 25.57 15.61
N HIS A 299 -3.81 26.71 15.41
CA HIS A 299 -3.74 27.51 14.20
C HIS A 299 -2.37 28.23 14.11
N ALA A 300 -2.12 28.92 13.00
CA ALA A 300 -0.90 29.71 12.80
C ALA A 300 -0.73 30.85 13.83
N ASP A 301 -1.80 31.34 14.43
CA ASP A 301 -1.79 32.35 15.47
C ASP A 301 -1.59 31.78 16.91
N GLY A 302 -1.41 30.48 17.05
CA GLY A 302 -1.29 29.78 18.32
C GLY A 302 -2.62 29.41 19.00
N THR A 303 -3.76 29.73 18.40
CA THR A 303 -5.08 29.42 18.98
C THR A 303 -5.36 27.91 18.94
N ARG A 304 -5.55 27.27 20.10
CA ARG A 304 -5.90 25.86 20.22
C ARG A 304 -7.34 25.59 19.79
N PHE A 305 -7.59 24.49 19.08
CA PHE A 305 -8.92 24.22 18.52
C PHE A 305 -9.54 22.88 18.93
N MET A 306 -8.75 21.89 19.36
CA MET A 306 -9.25 20.52 19.60
C MET A 306 -10.40 20.41 20.60
N HIS A 307 -10.43 21.27 21.62
CA HIS A 307 -11.51 21.32 22.64
C HIS A 307 -12.91 21.63 22.06
N LYS A 308 -12.99 22.14 20.82
CA LYS A 308 -14.27 22.37 20.13
C LYS A 308 -14.85 21.09 19.53
N PHE A 309 -14.03 20.06 19.35
CA PHE A 309 -14.38 18.82 18.67
C PHE A 309 -14.52 17.63 19.60
N ASP A 310 -13.75 17.58 20.70
CA ASP A 310 -13.77 16.47 21.65
C ASP A 310 -13.30 16.94 23.03
N GLU A 311 -13.97 16.46 24.09
CA GLU A 311 -13.63 16.80 25.49
C GLU A 311 -12.23 16.34 25.88
N ARG A 312 -11.70 15.27 25.26
CA ARG A 312 -10.33 14.78 25.48
C ARG A 312 -9.26 15.67 24.84
N GLY A 313 -9.67 16.67 24.05
CA GLY A 313 -8.77 17.60 23.36
C GLY A 313 -7.78 16.90 22.43
N ASP A 314 -6.50 17.24 22.58
CA ASP A 314 -5.42 16.69 21.72
C ASP A 314 -5.18 15.18 21.91
N LEU A 315 -5.73 14.57 22.97
CA LEU A 315 -5.69 13.14 23.26
C LEU A 315 -6.90 12.36 22.74
N ALA A 316 -7.76 13.00 21.95
CA ALA A 316 -8.83 12.30 21.24
C ALA A 316 -8.29 11.23 20.27
N PRO A 317 -9.09 10.21 19.88
CA PRO A 317 -8.70 9.21 18.89
C PRO A 317 -8.24 9.82 17.57
N ARG A 318 -7.36 9.10 16.85
CA ARG A 318 -6.72 9.58 15.61
C ARG A 318 -7.71 10.08 14.57
N ASP A 319 -8.82 9.37 14.39
CA ASP A 319 -9.86 9.74 13.43
C ASP A 319 -10.56 11.04 13.78
N VAL A 320 -10.82 11.29 15.09
CA VAL A 320 -11.39 12.56 15.57
C VAL A 320 -10.41 13.70 15.35
N VAL A 321 -9.14 13.49 15.71
CA VAL A 321 -8.09 14.51 15.52
C VAL A 321 -7.89 14.83 14.04
N ALA A 322 -7.82 13.81 13.18
CA ALA A 322 -7.66 14.00 11.74
C ALA A 322 -8.85 14.78 11.13
N ARG A 323 -10.09 14.46 11.55
CA ARG A 323 -11.29 15.21 11.12
C ARG A 323 -11.27 16.67 11.59
N ALA A 324 -10.82 16.92 12.82
CA ALA A 324 -10.72 18.28 13.35
C ALA A 324 -9.70 19.12 12.58
N ILE A 325 -8.53 18.56 12.27
CA ILE A 325 -7.50 19.22 11.47
C ILE A 325 -8.02 19.49 10.05
N ASP A 326 -8.59 18.48 9.38
CA ASP A 326 -9.16 18.64 8.03
C ASP A 326 -10.27 19.71 7.98
N TYR A 327 -11.14 19.71 8.98
CA TYR A 327 -12.19 20.73 9.12
C TYR A 327 -11.60 22.14 9.24
N GLU A 328 -10.64 22.34 10.16
CA GLU A 328 -10.04 23.66 10.38
C GLU A 328 -9.22 24.12 9.17
N MET A 329 -8.48 23.21 8.51
CA MET A 329 -7.77 23.54 7.26
C MET A 329 -8.74 24.04 6.18
N LYS A 330 -9.82 23.31 5.93
CA LYS A 330 -10.83 23.67 4.91
C LYS A 330 -11.58 24.95 5.27
N ARG A 331 -11.91 25.15 6.55
CA ARG A 331 -12.60 26.36 7.04
C ARG A 331 -11.76 27.62 6.88
N LEU A 332 -10.45 27.50 7.10
CA LEU A 332 -9.52 28.63 7.05
C LEU A 332 -8.86 28.81 5.68
N GLY A 333 -8.99 27.83 4.77
CA GLY A 333 -8.25 27.81 3.51
C GLY A 333 -6.74 27.68 3.75
N ALA A 334 -6.35 26.95 4.81
CA ALA A 334 -4.95 26.76 5.20
C ALA A 334 -4.41 25.41 4.69
N ASP A 335 -3.13 25.40 4.31
CA ASP A 335 -2.47 24.19 3.82
C ASP A 335 -2.04 23.22 4.94
N CYS A 336 -1.91 23.71 6.18
CA CYS A 336 -1.54 22.92 7.34
C CYS A 336 -2.08 23.53 8.65
N MET A 337 -2.03 22.72 9.71
CA MET A 337 -2.17 23.16 11.10
C MET A 337 -0.81 23.01 11.82
N TYR A 338 -0.74 23.35 13.08
CA TYR A 338 0.51 23.35 13.84
C TYR A 338 0.39 22.49 15.09
N LEU A 339 1.48 21.76 15.41
CA LEU A 339 1.64 20.97 16.63
C LEU A 339 2.74 21.60 17.49
N ASP A 340 2.37 22.15 18.63
CA ASP A 340 3.30 22.89 19.51
C ASP A 340 3.64 22.10 20.78
N ILE A 341 4.93 21.82 20.98
CA ILE A 341 5.52 21.25 22.19
C ILE A 341 6.57 22.18 22.81
N SER A 342 6.79 23.37 22.23
CA SER A 342 7.86 24.29 22.62
C SER A 342 7.73 24.82 24.07
N HIS A 343 6.59 24.64 24.72
CA HIS A 343 6.36 24.96 26.13
C HIS A 343 7.07 24.00 27.11
N LYS A 344 7.57 22.84 26.61
CA LYS A 344 8.37 21.89 27.40
C LYS A 344 9.85 22.28 27.39
N PRO A 345 10.65 21.91 28.44
CA PRO A 345 12.09 22.15 28.43
C PRO A 345 12.78 21.54 27.20
N ALA A 346 13.72 22.28 26.60
CA ALA A 346 14.43 21.84 25.41
C ALA A 346 15.12 20.48 25.60
N ASP A 347 15.78 20.28 26.77
CA ASP A 347 16.47 19.01 27.08
C ASP A 347 15.48 17.83 27.15
N PHE A 348 14.25 18.07 27.65
CA PHE A 348 13.19 17.07 27.65
C PHE A 348 12.83 16.66 26.22
N ILE A 349 12.58 17.64 25.34
CA ILE A 349 12.17 17.40 23.95
C ILE A 349 13.24 16.62 23.20
N VAL A 350 14.51 17.06 23.29
CA VAL A 350 15.64 16.44 22.58
C VAL A 350 15.89 15.01 23.07
N LYS A 351 15.72 14.75 24.37
CA LYS A 351 15.94 13.43 24.96
C LYS A 351 14.82 12.45 24.62
N HIS A 352 13.55 12.90 24.63
CA HIS A 352 12.40 12.03 24.42
C HIS A 352 12.08 11.82 22.94
N PHE A 353 12.41 12.79 22.07
CA PHE A 353 12.07 12.76 20.64
C PHE A 353 13.30 13.06 19.77
N PRO A 354 14.43 12.33 19.92
CA PRO A 354 15.69 12.64 19.25
C PRO A 354 15.60 12.57 17.73
N ASN A 355 14.82 11.62 17.18
CA ASN A 355 14.67 11.44 15.74
C ASN A 355 13.81 12.55 15.13
N ILE A 356 12.70 12.91 15.78
CA ILE A 356 11.83 14.01 15.34
C ILE A 356 12.59 15.33 15.42
N TYR A 357 13.28 15.61 16.52
CA TYR A 357 14.10 16.81 16.67
C TYR A 357 15.13 16.92 15.56
N ARG A 358 15.91 15.86 15.34
CA ARG A 358 16.95 15.82 14.30
C ARG A 358 16.38 16.05 12.91
N LYS A 359 15.26 15.39 12.59
CA LYS A 359 14.59 15.54 11.28
C LYS A 359 14.05 16.94 11.08
N CYS A 360 13.29 17.47 12.01
CA CYS A 360 12.75 18.84 11.95
C CYS A 360 13.90 19.86 11.87
N ARG A 361 14.92 19.70 12.67
CA ARG A 361 16.10 20.59 12.66
C ARG A 361 16.83 20.58 11.32
N SER A 362 16.95 19.43 10.67
CA SER A 362 17.55 19.31 9.33
C SER A 362 16.76 20.04 8.23
N LEU A 363 15.49 20.33 8.50
CA LEU A 363 14.57 21.05 7.61
C LEU A 363 14.37 22.52 8.04
N GLY A 364 15.15 23.00 9.02
CA GLY A 364 15.11 24.38 9.51
C GLY A 364 14.09 24.65 10.60
N ILE A 365 13.40 23.63 11.12
CA ILE A 365 12.37 23.75 12.17
C ILE A 365 12.97 23.39 13.52
N ASP A 366 12.98 24.31 14.48
CA ASP A 366 13.43 24.09 15.85
C ASP A 366 12.25 23.85 16.78
N ILE A 367 11.85 22.59 16.95
CA ILE A 367 10.68 22.19 17.75
C ILE A 367 10.77 22.55 19.25
N THR A 368 11.95 23.00 19.71
CA THR A 368 12.11 23.51 21.08
C THR A 368 11.71 24.99 21.22
N ARG A 369 11.42 25.66 20.09
CA ARG A 369 11.15 27.11 20.04
C ARG A 369 9.94 27.48 19.20
N GLU A 370 9.54 26.63 18.27
CA GLU A 370 8.49 26.90 17.30
C GLU A 370 7.62 25.66 17.06
N PRO A 371 6.35 25.84 16.69
CA PRO A 371 5.46 24.73 16.43
C PRO A 371 5.80 24.02 15.11
N ILE A 372 5.47 22.73 15.03
CA ILE A 372 5.69 21.87 13.88
C ILE A 372 4.49 22.01 12.94
N PRO A 373 4.68 22.40 11.66
CA PRO A 373 3.58 22.37 10.68
C PRO A 373 3.19 20.92 10.37
N VAL A 374 1.90 20.60 10.51
CA VAL A 374 1.38 19.23 10.33
C VAL A 374 0.14 19.20 9.45
N VAL A 375 0.00 18.10 8.72
CA VAL A 375 -1.17 17.79 7.88
C VAL A 375 -1.58 16.33 8.13
N PRO A 376 -2.88 15.99 8.10
CA PRO A 376 -3.28 14.59 8.08
C PRO A 376 -2.75 13.91 6.81
N ALA A 377 -2.40 12.64 6.90
CA ALA A 377 -1.88 11.90 5.77
C ALA A 377 -2.46 10.48 5.72
N ALA A 378 -2.81 9.99 4.53
CA ALA A 378 -3.25 8.63 4.34
C ALA A 378 -2.15 7.66 4.82
N HIS A 379 -2.55 6.71 5.67
CA HIS A 379 -1.60 5.90 6.44
C HIS A 379 -1.78 4.41 6.24
N TYR A 380 -3.02 3.92 6.21
CA TYR A 380 -3.31 2.49 6.10
C TYR A 380 -4.65 2.24 5.42
N SER A 381 -4.69 1.24 4.52
CA SER A 381 -5.91 0.76 3.86
C SER A 381 -6.47 -0.43 4.64
N CYS A 382 -7.68 -0.29 5.24
CA CYS A 382 -8.31 -1.40 5.99
C CYS A 382 -9.00 -2.40 5.08
N GLY A 383 -9.38 -1.99 3.88
CA GLY A 383 -9.93 -2.82 2.81
C GLY A 383 -8.86 -3.35 1.87
N GLY A 384 -9.25 -4.25 0.98
CA GLY A 384 -8.34 -4.87 0.02
C GLY A 384 -8.95 -6.06 -0.69
N VAL A 385 -8.12 -6.92 -1.24
CA VAL A 385 -8.49 -8.18 -1.91
C VAL A 385 -9.05 -9.15 -0.88
N MET A 386 -10.25 -9.69 -1.11
CA MET A 386 -10.87 -10.66 -0.21
C MET A 386 -10.08 -11.96 -0.15
N THR A 387 -9.88 -12.47 1.08
CA THR A 387 -9.17 -13.72 1.32
C THR A 387 -9.87 -14.58 2.36
N ASP A 388 -9.59 -15.89 2.33
CA ASP A 388 -9.91 -16.81 3.41
C ASP A 388 -8.78 -16.86 4.47
N PHE A 389 -8.91 -17.75 5.47
CA PHE A 389 -7.89 -17.92 6.52
C PHE A 389 -6.57 -18.53 6.03
N ASN A 390 -6.53 -19.07 4.82
CA ASN A 390 -5.30 -19.51 4.16
C ASN A 390 -4.68 -18.40 3.30
N ALA A 391 -5.20 -17.17 3.39
CA ALA A 391 -4.87 -16.05 2.54
C ALA A 391 -5.17 -16.26 1.04
N LYS A 392 -5.99 -17.26 0.69
CA LYS A 392 -6.38 -17.59 -0.67
C LYS A 392 -7.43 -16.60 -1.16
N THR A 393 -7.27 -16.10 -2.39
CA THR A 393 -8.23 -15.21 -3.05
C THR A 393 -9.36 -16.01 -3.75
N ASP A 394 -10.17 -15.34 -4.57
CA ASP A 394 -11.15 -15.99 -5.44
C ASP A 394 -10.52 -16.84 -6.56
N LEU A 395 -9.22 -16.69 -6.80
CA LEU A 395 -8.44 -17.50 -7.74
C LEU A 395 -7.68 -18.61 -6.97
N ASP A 396 -7.74 -19.84 -7.48
CA ASP A 396 -7.32 -21.03 -6.75
C ASP A 396 -5.86 -21.06 -6.33
N ASN A 397 -4.98 -20.38 -7.05
CA ASN A 397 -3.53 -20.37 -6.79
C ASN A 397 -2.98 -18.96 -6.57
N VAL A 398 -3.86 -17.99 -6.33
CA VAL A 398 -3.47 -16.61 -6.01
C VAL A 398 -3.81 -16.29 -4.56
N TYR A 399 -2.83 -15.79 -3.83
CA TYR A 399 -2.91 -15.42 -2.43
C TYR A 399 -2.73 -13.92 -2.28
N ALA A 400 -3.30 -13.32 -1.23
CA ALA A 400 -3.04 -11.94 -0.85
C ALA A 400 -2.77 -11.86 0.66
N ILE A 401 -1.65 -11.22 1.06
CA ILE A 401 -1.17 -11.16 2.44
C ILE A 401 -0.72 -9.75 2.83
N GLY A 402 -0.96 -9.38 4.08
CA GLY A 402 -0.70 -8.04 4.60
C GLY A 402 -1.68 -7.00 4.05
N GLU A 403 -1.29 -5.75 4.01
CA GLU A 403 -2.20 -4.60 3.73
C GLU A 403 -2.92 -4.64 2.36
N VAL A 404 -2.48 -5.46 1.41
CA VAL A 404 -3.19 -5.67 0.13
C VAL A 404 -4.47 -6.48 0.31
N ALA A 405 -4.58 -7.25 1.39
CA ALA A 405 -5.66 -8.19 1.66
C ALA A 405 -6.76 -7.58 2.54
N TYR A 406 -7.99 -8.01 2.31
CA TYR A 406 -9.08 -7.91 3.27
C TYR A 406 -9.27 -9.27 3.93
N THR A 407 -8.83 -9.37 5.18
CA THR A 407 -8.90 -10.59 6.00
C THR A 407 -10.08 -10.60 6.97
N GLY A 408 -10.78 -9.47 7.12
CA GLY A 408 -11.79 -9.25 8.15
C GLY A 408 -11.24 -8.76 9.50
N LEU A 409 -9.91 -8.64 9.65
CA LEU A 409 -9.27 -8.23 10.91
C LEU A 409 -9.57 -6.78 11.31
N HIS A 410 -9.55 -5.83 10.36
CA HIS A 410 -9.51 -4.41 10.67
C HIS A 410 -10.86 -3.70 10.70
N GLY A 411 -11.89 -4.29 10.10
CA GLY A 411 -13.23 -3.68 10.06
C GLY A 411 -13.23 -2.26 9.49
N ALA A 412 -13.93 -1.35 10.16
CA ALA A 412 -14.04 0.05 9.75
C ALA A 412 -12.86 0.94 10.21
N ASN A 413 -11.97 0.42 11.05
CA ASN A 413 -10.79 1.15 11.53
C ASN A 413 -9.75 0.18 12.12
N ARG A 414 -8.52 0.27 11.64
CA ARG A 414 -7.41 -0.56 12.10
C ARG A 414 -6.94 -0.16 13.49
N MET A 415 -6.80 -1.14 14.39
CA MET A 415 -6.07 -0.96 15.64
C MET A 415 -4.55 -0.98 15.39
N ALA A 416 -3.82 -0.09 16.03
CA ALA A 416 -2.36 0.00 15.91
C ALA A 416 -1.69 -1.34 16.27
N SER A 417 -0.53 -1.61 15.69
CA SER A 417 0.30 -2.81 15.93
C SER A 417 -0.30 -4.16 15.52
N ASN A 418 -1.54 -4.21 15.01
CA ASN A 418 -2.12 -5.41 14.41
C ASN A 418 -1.67 -5.63 12.96
N SER A 419 -1.21 -4.60 12.24
CA SER A 419 -0.86 -4.74 10.81
C SER A 419 0.36 -5.61 10.54
N LEU A 420 1.45 -5.40 11.31
CA LEU A 420 2.64 -6.25 11.18
C LEU A 420 2.37 -7.67 11.69
N LEU A 421 1.50 -7.82 12.70
CA LEU A 421 1.04 -9.13 13.15
C LEU A 421 0.30 -9.87 12.03
N GLU A 422 -0.65 -9.21 11.37
CA GLU A 422 -1.37 -9.75 10.22
C GLU A 422 -0.43 -10.24 9.13
N CYS A 423 0.60 -9.44 8.78
CA CYS A 423 1.60 -9.82 7.78
C CYS A 423 2.25 -11.18 8.08
N VAL A 424 2.67 -11.41 9.32
CA VAL A 424 3.40 -12.63 9.71
C VAL A 424 2.46 -13.82 9.88
N VAL A 425 1.27 -13.61 10.46
CA VAL A 425 0.28 -14.66 10.69
C VAL A 425 -0.24 -15.20 9.36
N PHE A 426 -0.68 -14.33 8.45
CA PHE A 426 -1.22 -14.77 7.17
C PHE A 426 -0.14 -15.26 6.20
N ALA A 427 1.12 -14.77 6.32
CA ALA A 427 2.25 -15.39 5.63
C ALA A 427 2.47 -16.85 6.07
N SER A 428 2.32 -17.13 7.38
CA SER A 428 2.42 -18.50 7.91
C SER A 428 1.31 -19.40 7.36
N SER A 429 0.08 -18.91 7.39
CA SER A 429 -1.07 -19.68 6.92
C SER A 429 -1.04 -19.92 5.41
N ALA A 430 -0.63 -18.93 4.63
CA ALA A 430 -0.41 -19.07 3.19
C ALA A 430 0.68 -20.11 2.90
N ALA A 431 1.80 -20.07 3.63
CA ALA A 431 2.89 -21.03 3.45
C ALA A 431 2.43 -22.47 3.71
N GLU A 432 1.72 -22.71 4.82
CA GLU A 432 1.18 -24.03 5.16
C GLU A 432 0.27 -24.56 4.04
N HIS A 433 -0.62 -23.72 3.53
CA HIS A 433 -1.53 -24.10 2.46
C HIS A 433 -0.79 -24.35 1.12
N ILE A 434 0.13 -23.46 0.73
CA ILE A 434 0.93 -23.62 -0.50
C ILE A 434 1.73 -24.91 -0.45
N LEU A 435 2.43 -25.21 0.67
CA LEU A 435 3.23 -26.41 0.83
C LEU A 435 2.39 -27.68 0.72
N ALA A 436 1.16 -27.67 1.24
CA ALA A 436 0.24 -28.81 1.11
C ALA A 436 -0.21 -29.04 -0.35
N GLN A 437 -0.26 -27.99 -1.18
CA GLN A 437 -0.67 -28.07 -2.58
C GLN A 437 0.52 -28.27 -3.54
N LEU A 438 1.73 -27.94 -3.12
CA LEU A 438 2.95 -27.93 -3.96
C LEU A 438 3.21 -29.24 -4.71
N PRO A 439 3.03 -30.44 -4.11
CA PRO A 439 3.25 -31.73 -4.80
C PRO A 439 2.31 -31.98 -6.00
N PHE A 440 1.20 -31.26 -6.07
CA PHE A 440 0.18 -31.39 -7.12
C PHE A 440 0.21 -30.25 -8.13
N ALA A 441 1.15 -29.29 -7.94
CA ALA A 441 1.22 -28.09 -8.77
C ALA A 441 1.87 -28.39 -10.12
N SER A 442 1.27 -27.86 -11.18
CA SER A 442 1.81 -27.86 -12.54
C SER A 442 1.52 -26.55 -13.21
N CYS A 443 2.45 -26.05 -14.00
CA CYS A 443 2.32 -24.82 -14.76
C CYS A 443 3.05 -24.93 -16.11
N GLU A 444 2.61 -25.89 -16.94
CA GLU A 444 3.23 -26.18 -18.25
C GLU A 444 2.50 -25.51 -19.43
N GLU A 445 1.46 -24.75 -19.17
CA GLU A 445 0.69 -24.03 -20.19
C GLU A 445 1.56 -22.99 -20.91
N ALA A 446 1.46 -22.92 -22.25
CA ALA A 446 2.20 -21.93 -23.03
C ALA A 446 1.69 -20.50 -22.74
N ILE A 447 2.60 -19.63 -22.30
CA ILE A 447 2.32 -18.21 -22.07
C ILE A 447 2.66 -17.44 -23.37
N SER A 448 1.73 -16.56 -23.79
CA SER A 448 1.98 -15.65 -24.90
C SER A 448 3.00 -14.58 -24.46
N PRO A 449 3.97 -14.23 -25.30
CA PRO A 449 4.83 -13.08 -25.03
C PRO A 449 4.01 -11.80 -24.93
N TRP A 450 4.55 -10.80 -24.23
CA TRP A 450 3.99 -9.47 -24.23
C TRP A 450 4.01 -8.88 -25.64
N ASP A 451 2.89 -8.34 -26.10
CA ASP A 451 2.75 -7.84 -27.46
C ASP A 451 2.88 -6.31 -27.50
N GLU A 452 3.98 -5.83 -28.07
CA GLU A 452 4.25 -4.41 -28.29
C GLU A 452 4.14 -4.01 -29.77
N SER A 453 3.56 -4.86 -30.61
CA SER A 453 3.52 -4.64 -32.07
C SER A 453 2.68 -3.44 -32.50
N GLN A 454 1.78 -2.97 -31.63
CA GLN A 454 0.83 -1.89 -31.91
C GLN A 454 1.15 -0.59 -31.14
N VAL A 455 2.25 -0.53 -30.38
CA VAL A 455 2.59 0.63 -29.55
C VAL A 455 3.86 1.32 -30.04
N SER A 456 3.96 2.61 -29.75
CA SER A 456 5.13 3.46 -30.01
C SER A 456 5.74 3.99 -28.72
N ASP A 457 6.94 4.56 -28.81
CA ASP A 457 7.53 5.28 -27.67
C ASP A 457 6.72 6.55 -27.42
N SER A 458 6.52 6.88 -26.15
CA SER A 458 5.83 8.11 -25.76
C SER A 458 6.75 9.31 -25.89
N ASP A 459 6.28 10.35 -26.58
CA ASP A 459 6.99 11.62 -26.71
C ASP A 459 6.71 12.58 -25.52
N GLU A 460 5.67 12.32 -24.71
CA GLU A 460 5.19 13.25 -23.68
C GLU A 460 4.88 12.56 -22.34
N GLU A 461 5.82 12.58 -21.40
CA GLU A 461 5.56 12.17 -20.02
C GLU A 461 4.75 13.20 -19.21
N VAL A 462 4.59 14.41 -19.73
CA VAL A 462 3.87 15.50 -19.03
C VAL A 462 2.41 15.13 -18.76
N ILE A 463 1.75 14.38 -19.64
CA ILE A 463 0.36 13.92 -19.49
C ILE A 463 0.23 13.00 -18.29
N ILE A 464 1.13 12.03 -18.16
CA ILE A 464 1.13 11.07 -17.05
C ILE A 464 1.32 11.81 -15.71
N GLN A 465 2.27 12.74 -15.66
CA GLN A 465 2.54 13.52 -14.45
C GLN A 465 1.38 14.46 -14.07
N HIS A 466 0.71 15.05 -15.07
CA HIS A 466 -0.47 15.89 -14.88
C HIS A 466 -1.61 15.06 -14.27
N ASN A 467 -1.95 13.93 -14.89
CA ASN A 467 -3.02 13.05 -14.45
C ASN A 467 -2.76 12.47 -13.04
N TRP A 468 -1.48 12.22 -12.73
CA TRP A 468 -1.04 11.83 -11.37
C TRP A 468 -1.34 12.90 -10.32
N HIS A 469 -1.03 14.16 -10.64
CA HIS A 469 -1.29 15.29 -9.76
C HIS A 469 -2.78 15.53 -9.58
N GLU A 470 -3.53 15.53 -10.68
CA GLU A 470 -4.97 15.75 -10.67
C GLU A 470 -5.68 14.68 -9.84
N LEU A 471 -5.38 13.39 -10.07
CA LEU A 471 -5.96 12.27 -9.33
C LEU A 471 -5.78 12.46 -7.82
N ARG A 472 -4.55 12.66 -7.38
CA ARG A 472 -4.21 12.76 -5.97
C ARG A 472 -4.83 13.97 -5.29
N LEU A 473 -4.92 15.10 -6.01
CA LEU A 473 -5.52 16.32 -5.52
C LEU A 473 -7.03 16.17 -5.31
N PHE A 474 -7.78 15.69 -6.32
CA PHE A 474 -9.22 15.57 -6.14
C PHE A 474 -9.61 14.41 -5.19
N MET A 475 -8.81 13.34 -5.11
CA MET A 475 -9.03 12.29 -4.09
C MET A 475 -8.84 12.86 -2.68
N TRP A 476 -7.85 13.73 -2.48
CA TRP A 476 -7.67 14.44 -1.22
C TRP A 476 -8.86 15.37 -0.90
N ASP A 477 -9.27 16.19 -1.86
CA ASP A 477 -10.30 17.22 -1.64
C ASP A 477 -11.71 16.66 -1.50
N TYR A 478 -12.04 15.61 -2.27
CA TYR A 478 -13.41 15.09 -2.38
C TYR A 478 -13.64 13.76 -1.68
N VAL A 479 -12.63 12.90 -1.58
CA VAL A 479 -12.73 11.52 -1.09
C VAL A 479 -11.91 11.28 0.18
N GLY A 480 -11.27 12.31 0.70
CA GLY A 480 -10.42 12.25 1.88
C GLY A 480 -11.18 11.95 3.18
N ILE A 481 -10.90 12.72 4.23
CA ILE A 481 -11.38 12.44 5.61
C ILE A 481 -12.89 12.72 5.75
N VAL A 482 -13.36 13.87 5.23
CA VAL A 482 -14.77 14.30 5.31
C VAL A 482 -15.38 14.28 3.91
N ARG A 483 -16.40 13.46 3.74
CA ARG A 483 -17.07 13.18 2.45
C ARG A 483 -18.48 13.77 2.39
N THR A 484 -19.01 13.94 1.19
CA THR A 484 -20.43 14.16 0.90
C THR A 484 -20.80 13.42 -0.38
N ASP A 485 -22.06 13.05 -0.56
CA ASP A 485 -22.52 12.37 -1.77
C ASP A 485 -22.14 13.14 -3.02
N LYS A 486 -22.35 14.46 -3.01
CA LYS A 486 -22.01 15.34 -4.14
C LYS A 486 -20.50 15.40 -4.46
N ARG A 487 -19.63 15.32 -3.44
CA ARG A 487 -18.17 15.24 -3.65
C ARG A 487 -17.77 13.90 -4.25
N LEU A 488 -18.34 12.80 -3.75
CA LEU A 488 -18.09 11.45 -4.27
C LEU A 488 -18.52 11.33 -5.74
N GLU A 489 -19.70 11.83 -6.11
CA GLU A 489 -20.15 11.87 -7.50
C GLU A 489 -19.21 12.67 -8.41
N ARG A 490 -18.70 13.80 -7.94
CA ARG A 490 -17.71 14.59 -8.70
C ARG A 490 -16.41 13.84 -8.90
N ALA A 491 -15.92 13.17 -7.86
CA ALA A 491 -14.71 12.34 -7.94
C ALA A 491 -14.92 11.20 -8.94
N MET A 492 -16.06 10.50 -8.90
CA MET A 492 -16.37 9.41 -9.83
C MET A 492 -16.32 9.87 -11.29
N ARG A 493 -16.94 11.01 -11.62
CA ARG A 493 -16.91 11.54 -12.99
C ARG A 493 -15.50 11.86 -13.48
N ARG A 494 -14.63 12.38 -12.60
CA ARG A 494 -13.23 12.64 -12.94
C ARG A 494 -12.42 11.35 -13.11
N ILE A 495 -12.67 10.35 -12.25
CA ILE A 495 -12.05 9.03 -12.37
C ILE A 495 -12.39 8.38 -13.71
N GLN A 496 -13.66 8.41 -14.11
CA GLN A 496 -14.09 7.86 -15.40
C GLN A 496 -13.40 8.53 -16.60
N LEU A 497 -13.24 9.86 -16.55
CA LEU A 497 -12.50 10.59 -17.58
C LEU A 497 -11.02 10.20 -17.62
N LEU A 498 -10.35 10.18 -16.46
CA LEU A 498 -8.95 9.77 -16.36
C LEU A 498 -8.74 8.31 -16.79
N GLU A 499 -9.65 7.42 -16.43
CA GLU A 499 -9.59 6.02 -16.84
C GLU A 499 -9.66 5.87 -18.37
N GLN A 500 -10.53 6.62 -19.02
CA GLN A 500 -10.64 6.64 -20.47
C GLN A 500 -9.33 7.14 -21.11
N GLU A 501 -8.79 8.27 -20.66
CA GLU A 501 -7.54 8.85 -21.17
C GLU A 501 -6.35 7.90 -20.97
N ILE A 502 -6.25 7.27 -19.77
CA ILE A 502 -5.17 6.35 -19.46
C ILE A 502 -5.27 5.06 -20.30
N ASN A 503 -6.47 4.53 -20.49
CA ASN A 503 -6.67 3.34 -21.34
C ASN A 503 -6.33 3.63 -22.80
N GLU A 504 -6.68 4.82 -23.30
CA GLU A 504 -6.30 5.26 -24.65
C GLU A 504 -4.77 5.36 -24.76
N TYR A 505 -4.13 6.02 -23.79
CA TYR A 505 -2.67 6.15 -23.74
C TYR A 505 -1.98 4.78 -23.64
N TYR A 506 -2.47 3.90 -22.77
CA TYR A 506 -1.93 2.54 -22.58
C TYR A 506 -2.03 1.67 -23.83
N SER A 507 -3.03 1.91 -24.68
CA SER A 507 -3.22 1.15 -25.93
C SER A 507 -2.30 1.61 -27.07
N HIS A 508 -1.74 2.83 -27.01
CA HIS A 508 -0.93 3.43 -28.07
C HIS A 508 0.56 3.52 -27.75
N PHE A 509 0.91 3.51 -26.46
CA PHE A 509 2.29 3.72 -26.05
C PHE A 509 2.86 2.55 -25.23
N ARG A 510 4.18 2.38 -25.33
CA ARG A 510 4.90 1.40 -24.52
C ARG A 510 4.70 1.66 -23.03
N VAL A 511 4.63 0.58 -22.27
CA VAL A 511 4.50 0.67 -20.82
C VAL A 511 5.73 1.34 -20.21
N SER A 512 5.47 2.20 -19.23
CA SER A 512 6.48 2.79 -18.35
C SER A 512 6.09 2.60 -16.90
N ASN A 513 7.03 2.74 -15.97
CA ASN A 513 6.71 2.62 -14.54
C ASN A 513 5.59 3.60 -14.13
N ASN A 514 5.68 4.85 -14.57
CA ASN A 514 4.74 5.90 -14.19
C ASN A 514 3.34 5.64 -14.75
N LEU A 515 3.25 5.13 -15.98
CA LEU A 515 1.99 4.75 -16.62
C LEU A 515 1.33 3.57 -15.89
N LEU A 516 2.11 2.54 -15.54
CA LEU A 516 1.62 1.36 -14.81
C LEU A 516 1.07 1.74 -13.44
N GLU A 517 1.82 2.57 -12.70
CA GLU A 517 1.39 3.06 -11.39
C GLU A 517 0.13 3.93 -11.48
N LEU A 518 0.05 4.83 -12.47
CA LEU A 518 -1.12 5.68 -12.68
C LEU A 518 -2.36 4.85 -13.01
N ARG A 519 -2.24 3.86 -13.91
CA ARG A 519 -3.33 2.92 -14.23
C ARG A 519 -3.85 2.20 -12.97
N ASN A 520 -2.94 1.73 -12.12
CA ASN A 520 -3.30 1.06 -10.89
C ASN A 520 -3.96 2.02 -9.88
N LEU A 521 -3.43 3.23 -9.73
CA LEU A 521 -3.99 4.25 -8.83
C LEU A 521 -5.40 4.68 -9.24
N VAL A 522 -5.69 4.82 -10.54
CA VAL A 522 -7.04 5.15 -11.02
C VAL A 522 -8.01 4.01 -10.69
N THR A 523 -7.62 2.76 -10.91
CA THR A 523 -8.43 1.60 -10.51
C THR A 523 -8.70 1.61 -8.99
N VAL A 524 -7.69 1.83 -8.16
CA VAL A 524 -7.86 1.89 -6.69
C VAL A 524 -8.75 3.06 -6.27
N ALA A 525 -8.61 4.22 -6.91
CA ALA A 525 -9.47 5.39 -6.66
C ALA A 525 -10.94 5.08 -6.99
N GLU A 526 -11.21 4.41 -8.12
CA GLU A 526 -12.55 3.97 -8.50
C GLU A 526 -13.15 3.05 -7.42
N LEU A 527 -12.40 2.04 -6.98
CA LEU A 527 -12.84 1.10 -5.96
C LEU A 527 -13.16 1.79 -4.63
N ILE A 528 -12.31 2.73 -4.20
CA ILE A 528 -12.54 3.53 -2.99
C ILE A 528 -13.83 4.35 -3.11
N VAL A 529 -14.02 5.05 -4.23
CA VAL A 529 -15.19 5.91 -4.43
C VAL A 529 -16.48 5.09 -4.55
N ARG A 530 -16.46 3.96 -5.27
CA ARG A 530 -17.60 3.03 -5.37
C ARG A 530 -18.02 2.50 -4.00
N CYS A 531 -17.07 2.05 -3.19
CA CYS A 531 -17.35 1.60 -1.83
C CYS A 531 -17.90 2.75 -0.97
N ALA A 532 -17.29 3.95 -1.04
CA ALA A 532 -17.74 5.12 -0.29
C ALA A 532 -19.15 5.58 -0.69
N MET A 533 -19.52 5.51 -1.96
CA MET A 533 -20.87 5.85 -2.46
C MET A 533 -21.92 4.81 -2.04
N ALA A 534 -21.53 3.54 -1.94
CA ALA A 534 -22.42 2.47 -1.51
C ALA A 534 -22.77 2.56 -0.02
N ARG A 535 -21.85 3.06 0.81
CA ARG A 535 -22.03 3.17 2.26
C ARG A 535 -22.82 4.42 2.64
N LYS A 536 -24.05 4.23 3.09
CA LYS A 536 -24.97 5.32 3.50
C LYS A 536 -25.03 5.47 5.02
N GLU A 537 -23.87 5.52 5.65
CA GLU A 537 -23.67 5.76 7.09
C GLU A 537 -22.33 6.43 7.34
N SER A 538 -22.08 6.91 8.56
CA SER A 538 -20.76 7.30 9.06
C SER A 538 -20.29 6.30 10.12
N ARG A 539 -19.23 5.54 9.82
CA ARG A 539 -18.69 4.48 10.69
C ARG A 539 -17.18 4.44 10.59
N GLY A 540 -16.49 4.42 11.71
CA GLY A 540 -15.03 4.36 11.78
C GLY A 540 -14.37 5.45 10.92
N LEU A 541 -13.58 5.04 9.94
CA LEU A 541 -12.83 5.93 9.06
C LEU A 541 -13.68 6.54 7.91
N HIS A 542 -14.86 6.00 7.64
CA HIS A 542 -15.78 6.58 6.66
C HIS A 542 -16.72 7.58 7.34
N PHE A 543 -16.54 8.87 7.05
CA PHE A 543 -17.37 9.94 7.57
C PHE A 543 -18.01 10.73 6.40
N ASN A 544 -19.35 10.67 6.32
CA ASN A 544 -20.14 11.34 5.28
C ASN A 544 -21.14 12.29 5.92
N LEU A 545 -21.05 13.60 5.62
CA LEU A 545 -21.92 14.64 6.18
C LEU A 545 -23.39 14.43 5.81
N ASP A 546 -23.68 13.82 4.65
CA ASP A 546 -25.07 13.57 4.21
C ASP A 546 -25.67 12.34 4.92
N HIS A 547 -24.81 11.46 5.51
CA HIS A 547 -25.18 10.26 6.25
C HIS A 547 -24.43 10.17 7.58
N PRO A 548 -24.72 11.08 8.57
CA PRO A 548 -23.93 11.21 9.79
C PRO A 548 -24.14 10.05 10.80
N ASN A 549 -25.25 9.34 10.71
CA ASN A 549 -25.61 8.28 11.65
C ASN A 549 -25.06 6.93 11.20
N GLN A 550 -24.84 6.05 12.17
CA GLN A 550 -24.53 4.63 11.90
C GLN A 550 -25.82 3.85 11.61
N LEU A 551 -25.72 2.86 10.73
CA LEU A 551 -26.77 1.87 10.53
C LEU A 551 -26.78 0.85 11.70
N ASP A 552 -27.93 0.32 12.04
CA ASP A 552 -28.06 -0.66 13.14
C ASP A 552 -27.29 -1.95 12.84
N GLU A 553 -27.32 -2.42 11.59
CA GLU A 553 -26.55 -3.57 11.14
C GLU A 553 -25.33 -3.13 10.35
N PRO A 554 -24.11 -3.34 10.86
CA PRO A 554 -22.89 -3.06 10.11
C PRO A 554 -22.67 -4.14 9.04
N LEU A 555 -22.65 -3.75 7.77
CA LEU A 555 -22.42 -4.64 6.64
C LEU A 555 -21.12 -4.28 5.92
N PRO A 556 -20.29 -5.26 5.51
CA PRO A 556 -19.12 -4.98 4.69
C PRO A 556 -19.56 -4.49 3.29
N THR A 557 -18.78 -3.59 2.70
CA THR A 557 -18.95 -3.20 1.30
C THR A 557 -18.11 -4.11 0.44
N ILE A 558 -18.73 -4.89 -0.47
CA ILE A 558 -18.03 -5.83 -1.34
C ILE A 558 -18.31 -5.48 -2.80
N LEU A 559 -17.23 -5.28 -3.56
CA LEU A 559 -17.29 -5.11 -5.01
C LEU A 559 -16.92 -6.41 -5.71
N VAL A 560 -17.69 -6.74 -6.74
CA VAL A 560 -17.48 -7.94 -7.58
C VAL A 560 -17.13 -7.46 -8.98
N PRO A 561 -15.97 -7.86 -9.56
CA PRO A 561 -15.65 -7.54 -10.94
C PRO A 561 -16.62 -8.19 -11.93
N GLU A 562 -16.90 -7.54 -13.06
CA GLU A 562 -17.81 -8.08 -14.10
C GLU A 562 -17.34 -9.44 -14.66
N LYS A 563 -16.02 -9.63 -14.72
CA LYS A 563 -15.40 -10.89 -15.19
C LYS A 563 -15.28 -11.97 -14.11
N SER A 564 -15.77 -11.71 -12.89
CA SER A 564 -15.61 -12.64 -11.78
C SER A 564 -16.54 -13.83 -11.90
N ASN A 565 -16.04 -15.02 -11.55
CA ASN A 565 -16.86 -16.21 -11.31
C ASN A 565 -17.43 -16.25 -9.87
N ALA A 566 -17.00 -15.32 -8.99
CA ALA A 566 -17.44 -15.25 -7.61
C ALA A 566 -18.89 -14.78 -7.50
N ARG A 567 -19.65 -15.36 -6.57
CA ARG A 567 -21.03 -14.95 -6.30
C ARG A 567 -21.06 -13.73 -5.37
N PRO A 568 -22.05 -12.84 -5.50
CA PRO A 568 -22.31 -11.82 -4.49
C PRO A 568 -22.45 -12.47 -3.10
N VAL A 569 -21.91 -11.83 -2.09
CA VAL A 569 -22.01 -12.28 -0.70
C VAL A 569 -23.36 -11.82 -0.14
N PRO A 570 -24.26 -12.73 0.29
CA PRO A 570 -25.50 -12.33 0.96
C PRO A 570 -25.20 -11.47 2.19
N GLY A 571 -25.96 -10.39 2.38
CA GLY A 571 -25.80 -9.49 3.52
C GLY A 571 -24.63 -8.50 3.40
N SER A 572 -24.09 -8.27 2.19
CA SER A 572 -23.12 -7.21 1.94
C SER A 572 -23.75 -6.02 1.21
N LEU A 573 -23.17 -4.82 1.40
CA LEU A 573 -23.48 -3.67 0.55
C LEU A 573 -22.78 -3.88 -0.80
N THR A 574 -23.56 -3.97 -1.89
CA THR A 574 -23.01 -4.08 -3.24
C THR A 574 -23.19 -2.76 -3.97
N ALA A 575 -22.13 -2.16 -4.47
CA ALA A 575 -22.23 -1.08 -5.44
C ALA A 575 -22.45 -1.73 -6.82
N THR A 576 -23.65 -1.66 -7.33
CA THR A 576 -23.93 -1.93 -8.74
C THR A 576 -23.14 -0.95 -9.59
N SER A 577 -22.65 -1.40 -10.75
CA SER A 577 -22.10 -0.52 -11.78
C SER A 577 -23.06 0.66 -11.98
N VAL A 578 -22.58 1.88 -11.76
CA VAL A 578 -23.38 3.07 -12.09
C VAL A 578 -23.56 3.04 -13.60
N PRO A 579 -24.79 2.95 -14.14
CA PRO A 579 -24.97 2.99 -15.58
C PRO A 579 -24.43 4.33 -16.09
N VAL A 580 -23.60 4.26 -17.09
CA VAL A 580 -23.24 5.45 -17.88
C VAL A 580 -24.54 5.93 -18.50
N THR A 581 -25.14 6.97 -17.93
CA THR A 581 -26.23 7.68 -18.62
C THR A 581 -25.58 8.38 -19.79
N GLU A 582 -25.74 7.81 -20.99
CA GLU A 582 -25.56 8.54 -22.23
C GLU A 582 -26.49 9.77 -22.20
N ASN A 583 -25.88 10.95 -22.11
CA ASN A 583 -26.52 12.22 -22.45
C ASN A 583 -25.55 13.05 -23.28
#